data_dafb10267fdd64d4f5dcebd63981702c
#
_entry.id   dafb10267fdd64d4f5dcebd63981702c
#
_cell.length_a   1.000
_cell.length_b   1.000
_cell.length_c   1.000
_cell.angle_alpha   90.00
_cell.angle_beta   90.00
_cell.angle_gamma   90.00
#
_symmetry.space_group_name_H-M   'P 1'
#
loop_
_entity.id
_entity.type
_entity.pdbx_description
1 polymer ?
#
loop_
_entity_poly.entity_id
_entity_poly.type
_entity_poly.pdbx_seq_one_letter_code
_entity_poly.pdbx_strand_id
1 'polypeptide(L)'
;MRRRRYPLLEQPGYVRFWAADAVSMAGSAFTTLAVPIIAALTLHVSTTELGILRGAAWLPYPLFGLLVGVYVDRHRRQPLLIGADFARAVVLGVIPLAAVLDVLTYPLLVCVTLVFGSLSIVYDAAHQSFPPVLVPKPLLTAAYARLEQSAAVA
;
A
#
# COMPACT_ATOMS: atom_id res chain seq x y z
N MET A 1 -5.81 -26.43 -32.00
CA MET A 1 -4.94 -25.54 -31.18
C MET A 1 -5.28 -25.74 -29.72
N ARG A 2 -4.50 -26.53 -28.96
CA ARG A 2 -4.65 -26.68 -27.51
C ARG A 2 -4.20 -25.37 -26.85
N ARG A 3 -5.13 -24.58 -26.31
CA ARG A 3 -4.80 -23.49 -25.37
C ARG A 3 -4.05 -24.12 -24.20
N ARG A 4 -2.73 -23.97 -24.14
CA ARG A 4 -1.96 -24.25 -22.93
C ARG A 4 -2.48 -23.28 -21.87
N ARG A 5 -3.39 -23.73 -21.03
CA ARG A 5 -3.70 -23.08 -19.76
C ARG A 5 -2.43 -23.26 -18.92
N TYR A 6 -1.58 -22.24 -18.90
CA TYR A 6 -0.56 -22.12 -17.86
C TYR A 6 -1.31 -21.62 -16.63
N PRO A 7 -1.59 -22.43 -15.63
CA PRO A 7 -2.28 -21.95 -14.44
C PRO A 7 -1.32 -21.05 -13.69
N LEU A 8 -1.64 -19.76 -13.61
CA LEU A 8 -0.92 -18.78 -12.79
C LEU A 8 -0.77 -19.28 -11.35
N LEU A 9 -1.74 -20.05 -10.87
CA LEU A 9 -1.79 -20.67 -9.56
C LEU A 9 -0.79 -21.83 -9.36
N GLU A 10 -0.19 -22.37 -10.42
CA GLU A 10 0.87 -23.41 -10.31
C GLU A 10 2.26 -22.78 -10.08
N GLN A 11 2.39 -21.45 -10.15
CA GLN A 11 3.64 -20.79 -9.87
C GLN A 11 3.69 -20.35 -8.39
N PRO A 12 4.44 -21.03 -7.52
CA PRO A 12 4.43 -20.76 -6.08
C PRO A 12 4.92 -19.35 -5.73
N GLY A 13 5.76 -18.74 -6.57
CA GLY A 13 6.20 -17.36 -6.42
C GLY A 13 5.06 -16.35 -6.66
N TYR A 14 4.25 -16.59 -7.67
CA TYR A 14 3.10 -15.71 -7.97
C TYR A 14 2.02 -15.82 -6.89
N VAL A 15 1.70 -17.02 -6.42
CA VAL A 15 0.67 -17.23 -5.39
C VAL A 15 1.06 -16.56 -4.07
N ARG A 16 2.32 -16.68 -3.66
CA ARG A 16 2.81 -16.01 -2.45
C ARG A 16 2.77 -14.49 -2.57
N PHE A 17 3.17 -13.97 -3.73
CA PHE A 17 3.09 -12.54 -4.01
C PHE A 17 1.64 -12.07 -3.99
N TRP A 18 0.74 -12.73 -4.72
CA TRP A 18 -0.68 -12.37 -4.79
C TRP A 18 -1.38 -12.41 -3.42
N ALA A 19 -1.08 -13.42 -2.58
CA ALA A 19 -1.64 -13.52 -1.25
C ALA A 19 -1.13 -12.39 -0.33
N ALA A 20 0.16 -12.08 -0.37
CA ALA A 20 0.74 -10.98 0.39
C ALA A 20 0.17 -9.62 -0.06
N ASP A 21 0.03 -9.43 -1.38
CA ASP A 21 -0.55 -8.24 -1.98
C ASP A 21 -2.02 -8.04 -1.57
N ALA A 22 -2.83 -9.09 -1.62
CA ALA A 22 -4.23 -9.03 -1.19
C ALA A 22 -4.37 -8.63 0.28
N VAL A 23 -3.52 -9.15 1.16
CA VAL A 23 -3.48 -8.76 2.59
C VAL A 23 -3.06 -7.30 2.75
N SER A 24 -2.03 -6.86 2.02
CA SER A 24 -1.56 -5.48 2.06
C SER A 24 -2.60 -4.49 1.54
N MET A 25 -3.30 -4.84 0.45
CA MET A 25 -4.41 -4.03 -0.10
C MET A 25 -5.57 -3.91 0.89
N ALA A 26 -6.00 -5.03 1.50
CA ALA A 26 -7.04 -5.01 2.52
C ALA A 26 -6.62 -4.15 3.73
N GLY A 27 -5.36 -4.23 4.18
CA GLY A 27 -4.81 -3.38 5.22
C GLY A 27 -4.83 -1.89 4.85
N SER A 28 -4.50 -1.56 3.61
CA SER A 28 -4.54 -0.18 3.09
C SER A 28 -5.96 0.37 3.00
N ALA A 29 -6.91 -0.44 2.51
CA ALA A 29 -8.32 -0.08 2.45
C ALA A 29 -8.90 0.16 3.85
N PHE A 30 -8.60 -0.75 4.79
CA PHE A 30 -8.98 -0.58 6.19
C PHE A 30 -8.40 0.70 6.79
N THR A 31 -7.13 1.01 6.54
CA THR A 31 -6.47 2.23 7.02
C THR A 31 -7.13 3.49 6.48
N THR A 32 -7.49 3.50 5.20
CA THR A 32 -8.15 4.63 4.53
C THR A 32 -9.49 4.98 5.18
N LEU A 33 -10.18 3.99 5.73
CA LEU A 33 -11.43 4.18 6.47
C LEU A 33 -11.19 4.44 7.95
N ALA A 34 -10.31 3.68 8.60
CA ALA A 34 -10.10 3.73 10.04
C ALA A 34 -9.48 5.05 10.52
N VAL A 35 -8.48 5.57 9.80
CA VAL A 35 -7.77 6.79 10.21
C VAL A 35 -8.70 8.01 10.31
N PRO A 36 -9.54 8.34 9.30
CA PRO A 36 -10.52 9.42 9.43
C PRO A 36 -11.57 9.18 10.52
N ILE A 37 -12.01 7.93 10.71
CA ILE A 37 -12.98 7.57 11.74
C ILE A 37 -12.39 7.79 13.13
N ILE A 38 -11.17 7.33 13.38
CA ILE A 38 -10.45 7.57 14.64
C ILE A 38 -10.29 9.06 14.88
N ALA A 39 -9.87 9.85 13.88
CA ALA A 39 -9.76 11.29 13.98
C ALA A 39 -11.08 11.96 14.37
N ALA A 40 -12.19 11.56 13.74
CA ALA A 40 -13.50 12.13 14.00
C ALA A 40 -14.08 11.72 15.36
N LEU A 41 -14.00 10.44 15.72
CA LEU A 41 -14.67 9.89 16.91
C LEU A 41 -13.83 10.04 18.19
N THR A 42 -12.50 9.91 18.09
CA THR A 42 -11.61 9.94 19.27
C THR A 42 -11.06 11.34 19.54
N LEU A 43 -10.66 12.04 18.47
CA LEU A 43 -10.05 13.38 18.59
C LEU A 43 -11.04 14.51 18.34
N HIS A 44 -12.28 14.21 17.90
CA HIS A 44 -13.34 15.18 17.61
C HIS A 44 -12.87 16.30 16.66
N VAL A 45 -12.05 15.97 15.67
CA VAL A 45 -11.46 16.93 14.74
C VAL A 45 -12.54 17.53 13.82
N SER A 46 -12.31 18.77 13.39
CA SER A 46 -13.16 19.48 12.45
C SER A 46 -13.07 18.90 11.01
N THR A 47 -14.04 19.26 10.16
CA THR A 47 -14.02 18.87 8.75
C THR A 47 -12.78 19.37 8.01
N THR A 48 -12.27 20.54 8.38
CA THR A 48 -11.04 21.11 7.81
C THR A 48 -9.82 20.25 8.17
N GLU A 49 -9.71 19.83 9.43
CA GLU A 49 -8.63 18.94 9.89
C GLU A 49 -8.69 17.58 9.22
N LEU A 50 -9.89 17.02 8.99
CA LEU A 50 -10.06 15.80 8.18
C LEU A 50 -9.57 16.00 6.74
N GLY A 51 -9.82 17.17 6.15
CA GLY A 51 -9.30 17.53 4.83
C GLY A 51 -7.77 17.57 4.80
N ILE A 52 -7.14 18.17 5.81
CA ILE A 52 -5.68 18.23 5.96
C ILE A 52 -5.11 16.81 6.14
N LEU A 53 -5.74 15.98 6.95
CA LEU A 53 -5.32 14.59 7.17
C LEU A 53 -5.33 13.77 5.85
N ARG A 54 -6.39 13.91 5.06
CA ARG A 54 -6.47 13.31 3.73
C ARG A 54 -5.43 13.89 2.78
N GLY A 55 -5.23 15.21 2.80
CA GLY A 55 -4.19 15.88 2.03
C GLY A 55 -2.79 15.36 2.38
N ALA A 56 -2.50 15.15 3.66
CA ALA A 56 -1.23 14.61 4.13
C ALA A 56 -0.92 13.20 3.57
N ALA A 57 -1.94 12.36 3.39
CA ALA A 57 -1.79 11.04 2.79
C ALA A 57 -1.37 11.10 1.31
N TRP A 58 -1.87 12.09 0.56
CA TRP A 58 -1.65 12.22 -0.88
C TRP A 58 -0.51 13.17 -1.25
N LEU A 59 -0.14 14.08 -0.36
CA LEU A 59 0.89 15.09 -0.59
C LEU A 59 2.24 14.52 -1.06
N PRO A 60 2.72 13.38 -0.55
CA PRO A 60 3.99 12.79 -0.99
C PRO A 60 4.01 12.39 -2.47
N TYR A 61 2.85 12.02 -3.06
CA TYR A 61 2.78 11.53 -4.44
C TYR A 61 3.28 12.56 -5.49
N PRO A 62 2.76 13.79 -5.55
CA PRO A 62 3.26 14.79 -6.47
C PRO A 62 4.69 15.26 -6.14
N LEU A 63 5.09 15.24 -4.87
CA LEU A 63 6.40 15.73 -4.44
C LEU A 63 7.53 14.72 -4.74
N PHE A 64 7.29 13.44 -4.45
CA PHE A 64 8.33 12.40 -4.48
C PHE A 64 8.10 11.31 -5.53
N GLY A 65 6.93 11.25 -6.16
CA GLY A 65 6.58 10.15 -7.06
C GLY A 65 7.59 9.92 -8.17
N LEU A 66 8.06 10.98 -8.83
CA LEU A 66 9.06 10.87 -9.90
C LEU A 66 10.43 10.39 -9.37
N LEU A 67 10.87 10.91 -8.23
CA LEU A 67 12.14 10.53 -7.62
C LEU A 67 12.12 9.08 -7.14
N VAL A 68 11.03 8.68 -6.51
CA VAL A 68 10.82 7.31 -6.05
C VAL A 68 10.73 6.35 -7.23
N GLY A 69 10.06 6.71 -8.34
CA GLY A 69 10.02 5.91 -9.56
C GLY A 69 11.43 5.61 -10.09
N VAL A 70 12.28 6.64 -10.23
CA VAL A 70 13.67 6.47 -10.65
C VAL A 70 14.49 5.63 -9.66
N TYR A 71 14.25 5.80 -8.36
CA TYR A 71 14.92 5.02 -7.31
C TYR A 71 14.55 3.54 -7.39
N VAL A 72 13.26 3.22 -7.51
CA VAL A 72 12.74 1.85 -7.60
C VAL A 72 13.24 1.13 -8.85
N ASP A 73 13.32 1.83 -9.99
CA ASP A 73 13.81 1.25 -11.25
C ASP A 73 15.28 0.81 -11.18
N ARG A 74 16.08 1.44 -10.32
CA ARG A 74 17.50 1.12 -10.12
C ARG A 74 17.76 0.04 -9.07
N HIS A 75 16.74 -0.37 -8.33
CA HIS A 75 16.90 -1.30 -7.21
C HIS A 75 16.12 -2.60 -7.43
N ARG A 76 16.45 -3.62 -6.64
CA ARG A 76 15.71 -4.89 -6.63
C ARG A 76 14.32 -4.66 -6.05
N ARG A 77 13.29 -4.93 -6.84
CA ARG A 77 11.88 -4.63 -6.52
C ARG A 77 11.34 -5.43 -5.35
N GLN A 78 11.73 -6.72 -5.24
CA GLN A 78 11.22 -7.61 -4.18
C GLN A 78 11.58 -7.13 -2.75
N PRO A 79 12.85 -6.81 -2.41
CA PRO A 79 13.17 -6.31 -1.08
C PRO A 79 12.55 -4.93 -0.80
N LEU A 80 12.34 -4.09 -1.83
CA LEU A 80 11.66 -2.81 -1.68
C LEU A 80 10.19 -2.99 -1.32
N LEU A 81 9.48 -3.93 -1.97
CA LEU A 81 8.10 -4.27 -1.64
C LEU A 81 7.97 -4.75 -0.19
N ILE A 82 8.78 -5.74 0.20
CA ILE A 82 8.73 -6.29 1.54
C ILE A 82 9.11 -5.24 2.60
N GLY A 83 10.14 -4.45 2.32
CA GLY A 83 10.59 -3.39 3.22
C GLY A 83 9.57 -2.28 3.39
N ALA A 84 8.96 -1.82 2.29
CA ALA A 84 7.92 -0.80 2.33
C ALA A 84 6.66 -1.29 3.07
N ASP A 85 6.24 -2.53 2.82
CA ASP A 85 5.07 -3.12 3.48
C ASP A 85 5.28 -3.29 4.98
N PHE A 86 6.44 -3.79 5.39
CA PHE A 86 6.81 -3.91 6.79
C PHE A 86 6.88 -2.53 7.48
N ALA A 87 7.52 -1.55 6.84
CA ALA A 87 7.61 -0.19 7.37
C ALA A 87 6.21 0.46 7.51
N ARG A 88 5.31 0.25 6.54
CA ARG A 88 3.91 0.70 6.61
C ARG A 88 3.19 0.07 7.80
N ALA A 89 3.33 -1.24 8.01
CA ALA A 89 2.73 -1.94 9.14
C ALA A 89 3.22 -1.40 10.50
N VAL A 90 4.53 -1.15 10.63
CA VAL A 90 5.11 -0.56 11.84
C VAL A 90 4.56 0.85 12.09
N VAL A 91 4.53 1.69 11.05
CA VAL A 91 4.03 3.08 11.15
C VAL A 91 2.55 3.10 11.54
N LEU A 92 1.72 2.23 10.96
CA LEU A 92 0.31 2.11 11.34
C LEU A 92 0.13 1.58 12.76
N GLY A 93 1.01 0.69 13.21
CA GLY A 93 1.01 0.16 14.58
C GLY A 93 1.22 1.24 15.66
N VAL A 94 1.78 2.41 15.29
CA VAL A 94 1.91 3.56 16.19
C VAL A 94 0.55 4.11 16.63
N ILE A 95 -0.47 4.07 15.75
CA ILE A 95 -1.81 4.62 16.06
C ILE A 95 -2.47 3.88 17.24
N PRO A 96 -2.69 2.53 17.18
CA PRO A 96 -3.28 1.83 18.29
C PRO A 96 -2.41 1.87 19.56
N LEU A 97 -1.09 1.88 19.42
CA LEU A 97 -0.20 2.01 20.56
C LEU A 97 -0.36 3.37 21.24
N ALA A 98 -0.40 4.45 20.47
CA ALA A 98 -0.62 5.80 21.00
C ALA A 98 -2.01 5.95 21.62
N ALA A 99 -3.03 5.27 21.06
CA ALA A 99 -4.38 5.26 21.62
C ALA A 99 -4.43 4.54 22.97
N VAL A 100 -3.77 3.40 23.11
CA VAL A 100 -3.69 2.66 24.40
C VAL A 100 -2.92 3.43 25.48
N LEU A 101 -1.93 4.22 25.08
CA LEU A 101 -1.12 5.03 25.98
C LEU A 101 -1.74 6.42 26.28
N ASP A 102 -2.94 6.70 25.75
CA ASP A 102 -3.61 8.01 25.86
C ASP A 102 -2.76 9.20 25.37
N VAL A 103 -1.83 8.95 24.43
CA VAL A 103 -0.98 9.98 23.83
C VAL A 103 -1.34 10.26 22.35
N LEU A 104 -2.47 9.73 21.90
CA LEU A 104 -2.93 9.96 20.52
C LEU A 104 -3.37 11.41 20.36
N THR A 105 -2.66 12.12 19.48
CA THR A 105 -2.93 13.52 19.15
C THR A 105 -3.11 13.71 17.65
N TYR A 106 -3.81 14.78 17.26
CA TYR A 106 -3.99 15.11 15.85
C TYR A 106 -2.67 15.30 15.08
N PRO A 107 -1.65 16.05 15.59
CA PRO A 107 -0.36 16.17 14.92
C PRO A 107 0.35 14.83 14.73
N LEU A 108 0.27 13.91 15.71
CA LEU A 108 0.81 12.56 15.59
C LEU A 108 0.13 11.80 14.44
N LEU A 109 -1.20 11.90 14.35
CA LEU A 109 -1.97 11.24 13.32
C LEU A 109 -1.61 11.77 11.92
N VAL A 110 -1.41 13.09 11.77
CA VAL A 110 -0.94 13.72 10.52
C VAL A 110 0.47 13.23 10.16
N CYS A 111 1.40 13.19 11.11
CA CYS A 111 2.75 12.68 10.89
C CYS A 111 2.75 11.22 10.44
N VAL A 112 2.00 10.36 11.13
CA VAL A 112 1.86 8.93 10.78
C VAL A 112 1.29 8.78 9.37
N THR A 113 0.25 9.55 9.03
CA THR A 113 -0.39 9.51 7.70
C THR A 113 0.56 9.98 6.60
N LEU A 114 1.34 11.03 6.84
CA LEU A 114 2.33 11.54 5.88
C LEU A 114 3.44 10.51 5.62
N VAL A 115 3.97 9.90 6.69
CA VAL A 115 5.01 8.85 6.57
C VAL A 115 4.44 7.62 5.86
N PHE A 116 3.22 7.20 6.21
CA PHE A 116 2.53 6.10 5.56
C PHE A 116 2.33 6.36 4.06
N GLY A 117 1.88 7.57 3.67
CA GLY A 117 1.75 7.98 2.27
C GLY A 117 3.09 7.95 1.53
N SER A 118 4.17 8.41 2.18
CA SER A 118 5.52 8.36 1.60
C SER A 118 6.02 6.95 1.35
N LEU A 119 5.77 6.02 2.27
CA LEU A 119 6.09 4.60 2.09
C LEU A 119 5.21 3.93 1.04
N SER A 120 3.95 4.36 0.93
CA SER A 120 3.00 3.84 -0.06
C SER A 120 3.45 4.13 -1.49
N ILE A 121 4.06 5.28 -1.78
CA ILE A 121 4.60 5.56 -3.12
C ILE A 121 5.69 4.56 -3.50
N VAL A 122 6.58 4.20 -2.55
CA VAL A 122 7.64 3.21 -2.79
C VAL A 122 7.03 1.84 -3.07
N TYR A 123 6.02 1.46 -2.30
CA TYR A 123 5.28 0.22 -2.50
C TYR A 123 4.60 0.20 -3.87
N ASP A 124 3.83 1.23 -4.22
CA ASP A 124 3.06 1.30 -5.47
C ASP A 124 3.98 1.28 -6.71
N ALA A 125 5.09 2.02 -6.69
CA ALA A 125 6.07 2.02 -7.77
C ALA A 125 6.73 0.64 -7.95
N ALA A 126 7.10 -0.01 -6.85
CA ALA A 126 7.67 -1.34 -6.89
C ALA A 126 6.63 -2.40 -7.31
N HIS A 127 5.39 -2.28 -6.84
CA HIS A 127 4.28 -3.16 -7.16
C HIS A 127 3.93 -3.14 -8.65
N GLN A 128 3.77 -1.97 -9.25
CA GLN A 128 3.46 -1.84 -10.68
C GLN A 128 4.54 -2.45 -11.58
N SER A 129 5.77 -2.47 -11.11
CA SER A 129 6.92 -2.96 -11.86
C SER A 129 7.25 -4.45 -11.62
N PHE A 130 6.60 -5.11 -10.66
CA PHE A 130 6.98 -6.45 -10.23
C PHE A 130 6.38 -7.62 -11.04
N PRO A 131 5.11 -7.58 -11.53
CA PRO A 131 4.50 -8.69 -12.27
C PRO A 131 5.31 -9.18 -13.49
N PRO A 132 5.97 -8.31 -14.29
CA PRO A 132 6.79 -8.75 -15.42
C PRO A 132 7.99 -9.62 -15.05
N VAL A 133 8.41 -9.60 -13.77
CA VAL A 133 9.53 -10.42 -13.28
C VAL A 133 9.08 -11.83 -12.91
N LEU A 134 7.82 -11.99 -12.50
CA LEU A 134 7.26 -13.25 -12.01
C LEU A 134 6.60 -14.10 -13.08
N VAL A 135 6.08 -13.46 -14.15
CA VAL A 135 5.19 -14.12 -15.10
C VAL A 135 5.67 -13.90 -16.54
N PRO A 136 5.71 -14.95 -17.39
CA PRO A 136 6.02 -14.81 -18.81
C PRO A 136 5.06 -13.86 -19.53
N LYS A 137 5.59 -13.09 -20.52
CA LYS A 137 4.85 -12.07 -21.27
C LYS A 137 3.41 -12.44 -21.68
N PRO A 138 3.10 -13.69 -22.15
CA PRO A 138 1.74 -14.05 -22.55
C PRO A 138 0.71 -14.10 -21.41
N LEU A 139 1.17 -14.15 -20.15
CA LEU A 139 0.33 -14.26 -18.96
C LEU A 139 0.20 -12.95 -18.19
N LEU A 140 0.92 -11.90 -18.59
CA LEU A 140 0.92 -10.61 -17.90
C LEU A 140 -0.47 -9.99 -17.81
N THR A 141 -1.24 -10.01 -18.91
CA THR A 141 -2.60 -9.47 -18.93
C THR A 141 -3.52 -10.20 -17.93
N ALA A 142 -3.38 -11.53 -17.83
CA ALA A 142 -4.16 -12.30 -16.87
C ALA A 142 -3.70 -12.07 -15.41
N ALA A 143 -2.40 -11.83 -15.20
CA ALA A 143 -1.85 -11.52 -13.89
C ALA A 143 -2.34 -10.15 -13.40
N TYR A 144 -2.25 -9.11 -14.23
CA TYR A 144 -2.78 -7.79 -13.90
C TYR A 144 -4.29 -7.80 -13.68
N ALA A 145 -5.07 -8.49 -14.52
CA ALA A 145 -6.50 -8.60 -14.35
C ALA A 145 -6.90 -9.22 -12.99
N ARG A 146 -6.12 -10.16 -12.46
CA ARG A 146 -6.36 -10.74 -11.13
C ARG A 146 -5.97 -9.81 -9.99
N LEU A 147 -4.87 -9.07 -10.13
CA LEU A 147 -4.48 -8.05 -9.16
C LEU A 147 -5.54 -6.96 -9.06
N GLU A 148 -6.04 -6.47 -10.20
CA GLU A 148 -7.13 -5.49 -10.25
C GLU A 148 -8.45 -6.05 -9.67
N GLN A 149 -8.77 -7.32 -9.90
CA GLN A 149 -9.93 -7.96 -9.28
C GLN A 149 -9.81 -8.01 -7.76
N SER A 150 -8.62 -8.31 -7.23
CA SER A 150 -8.38 -8.30 -5.78
C SER A 150 -8.52 -6.89 -5.20
N ALA A 151 -8.01 -5.88 -5.90
CA ALA A 151 -8.14 -4.47 -5.52
C ALA A 151 -9.59 -3.98 -5.52
N ALA A 152 -10.42 -4.50 -6.43
CA ALA A 152 -11.83 -4.11 -6.51
C ALA A 152 -12.71 -4.75 -5.42
N VAL A 153 -12.23 -5.79 -4.74
CA VAL A 153 -12.94 -6.52 -3.67
C VAL A 153 -12.49 -6.07 -2.28
N ALA A 154 -11.30 -5.47 -2.15
CA ALA A 154 -10.75 -4.94 -0.89
C ALA A 154 -11.28 -3.54 -0.59
#